data_bdf2affd2232e731cc6144c622a1b7b9
#
_entry.id   bdf2affd2232e731cc6144c622a1b7b9
#
_cell.length_a   1.000
_cell.length_b   1.000
_cell.length_c   1.000
_cell.angle_alpha   90.00
_cell.angle_beta   90.00
_cell.angle_gamma   90.00
#
_symmetry.space_group_name_H-M   'P 1'
#
loop_
_entity.id
_entity.type
_entity.pdbx_description
1 polymer ?
#
loop_
_entity_poly.entity_id
_entity_poly.type
_entity_poly.pdbx_seq_one_letter_code
_entity_poly.pdbx_strand_id
1 'polypeptide(L)'
;MNFELFADEPPERRNETLAPGAVVLRGFAWPQADALLAALKTVTQRAPFRHLVTPGGYTMSVAMSNCGPLGWVSDEQGYRYSAQDPLSGQPWPAMPACFLLLSQAAAREAGYHDFAPDACLINRYAVGAKLSLHQDKDELDLRQPIVSVSLGLSAVFLFGGMKRSDPCQRLTLMHGDVVVWGGPSRLCYHAILPLKRGPLPMGMSDEVRLNLTFRCV
;
A
#
# COMPACT_ATOMS: atom_id res chain seq x y z
N MET A 1 27.61 17.13 8.00
CA MET A 1 27.41 16.74 6.61
C MET A 1 25.94 16.98 6.29
N ASN A 2 25.65 17.99 5.45
CA ASN A 2 24.28 18.42 5.13
C ASN A 2 23.58 17.38 4.27
N PHE A 3 22.68 16.61 4.86
CA PHE A 3 21.75 15.70 4.15
C PHE A 3 20.45 16.39 3.71
N GLU A 4 20.30 17.70 3.97
CA GLU A 4 19.08 18.45 3.65
C GLU A 4 18.98 18.95 2.19
N LEU A 5 20.05 18.87 1.40
CA LEU A 5 20.10 19.44 0.04
C LEU A 5 19.49 18.55 -1.07
N PHE A 6 19.09 17.30 -0.79
CA PHE A 6 18.64 16.34 -1.80
C PHE A 6 17.23 15.78 -1.57
N ALA A 7 16.48 16.31 -0.60
CA ALA A 7 15.12 15.83 -0.32
C ALA A 7 14.11 16.20 -1.43
N ASP A 8 14.44 17.13 -2.29
CA ASP A 8 13.56 17.73 -3.29
C ASP A 8 13.84 17.28 -4.73
N GLU A 9 14.86 16.47 -4.97
CA GLU A 9 15.11 15.92 -6.30
C GLU A 9 14.25 14.67 -6.51
N PRO A 10 13.55 14.58 -7.67
CA PRO A 10 12.81 13.37 -7.99
C PRO A 10 13.77 12.17 -8.01
N PRO A 11 13.42 11.07 -7.37
CA PRO A 11 14.27 9.88 -7.39
C PRO A 11 14.45 9.40 -8.83
N GLU A 12 15.64 8.89 -9.14
CA GLU A 12 15.91 8.26 -10.42
C GLU A 12 14.91 7.13 -10.67
N ARG A 13 14.17 7.22 -11.77
CA ARG A 13 13.20 6.17 -12.15
C ARG A 13 13.95 4.94 -12.64
N ARG A 14 13.81 3.85 -11.91
CA ARG A 14 14.38 2.55 -12.28
C ARG A 14 13.52 1.41 -11.76
N ASN A 15 13.61 0.27 -12.41
CA ASN A 15 12.91 -0.94 -12.01
C ASN A 15 13.90 -1.88 -11.31
N GLU A 16 13.57 -2.33 -10.10
CA GLU A 16 14.37 -3.27 -9.31
C GLU A 16 13.60 -4.58 -9.17
N THR A 17 14.07 -5.65 -9.78
CA THR A 17 13.46 -6.98 -9.64
C THR A 17 13.68 -7.51 -8.22
N LEU A 18 12.60 -7.89 -7.53
CA LEU A 18 12.65 -8.51 -6.20
C LEU A 18 12.67 -10.03 -6.29
N ALA A 19 11.80 -10.57 -7.14
CA ALA A 19 11.63 -12.01 -7.37
C ALA A 19 10.90 -12.21 -8.71
N PRO A 20 10.77 -13.43 -9.24
CA PRO A 20 9.96 -13.70 -10.42
C PRO A 20 8.53 -13.19 -10.22
N GLY A 21 8.08 -12.25 -11.06
CA GLY A 21 6.75 -11.60 -10.95
C GLY A 21 6.65 -10.52 -9.88
N ALA A 22 7.77 -10.07 -9.27
CA ALA A 22 7.78 -9.01 -8.29
C ALA A 22 8.85 -7.95 -8.60
N VAL A 23 8.46 -6.66 -8.59
CA VAL A 23 9.32 -5.54 -8.95
C VAL A 23 9.04 -4.31 -8.08
N VAL A 24 10.07 -3.53 -7.80
CA VAL A 24 9.94 -2.16 -7.29
C VAL A 24 10.14 -1.20 -8.45
N LEU A 25 9.18 -0.34 -8.67
CA LEU A 25 9.25 0.78 -9.61
C LEU A 25 9.63 2.04 -8.81
N ARG A 26 10.92 2.39 -8.80
CA ARG A 26 11.44 3.52 -8.02
C ARG A 26 10.93 4.85 -8.57
N GLY A 27 10.40 5.69 -7.68
CA GLY A 27 9.91 7.01 -8.02
C GLY A 27 8.72 7.04 -9.01
N PHE A 28 8.10 5.91 -9.27
CA PHE A 28 7.06 5.79 -10.32
C PHE A 28 5.86 6.70 -10.06
N ALA A 29 5.41 6.81 -8.82
CA ALA A 29 4.29 7.65 -8.43
C ALA A 29 4.70 9.10 -8.08
N TRP A 30 6.00 9.41 -8.02
CA TRP A 30 6.50 10.74 -7.64
C TRP A 30 5.83 11.88 -8.43
N PRO A 31 5.74 11.85 -9.79
CA PRO A 31 5.17 12.96 -10.56
C PRO A 31 3.69 13.23 -10.25
N GLN A 32 3.01 12.30 -9.62
CA GLN A 32 1.57 12.38 -9.31
C GLN A 32 1.30 12.43 -7.80
N ALA A 33 2.36 12.48 -6.96
CA ALA A 33 2.24 12.34 -5.51
C ALA A 33 1.26 13.36 -4.89
N ASP A 34 1.34 14.62 -5.30
CA ASP A 34 0.44 15.67 -4.80
C ASP A 34 -1.03 15.41 -5.18
N ALA A 35 -1.29 14.96 -6.41
CA ALA A 35 -2.65 14.59 -6.85
C ALA A 35 -3.19 13.38 -6.07
N LEU A 36 -2.31 12.40 -5.79
CA LEU A 36 -2.67 11.24 -4.98
C LEU A 36 -3.00 11.65 -3.53
N LEU A 37 -2.18 12.52 -2.92
CA LEU A 37 -2.41 13.02 -1.55
C LEU A 37 -3.70 13.85 -1.46
N ALA A 38 -3.98 14.70 -2.45
CA ALA A 38 -5.22 15.47 -2.52
C ALA A 38 -6.45 14.56 -2.65
N ALA A 39 -6.41 13.57 -3.53
CA ALA A 39 -7.48 12.59 -3.70
C ALA A 39 -7.67 11.74 -2.44
N LEU A 40 -6.59 11.32 -1.78
CA LEU A 40 -6.63 10.58 -0.52
C LEU A 40 -7.33 11.37 0.57
N LYS A 41 -7.04 12.68 0.69
CA LYS A 41 -7.73 13.57 1.64
C LYS A 41 -9.25 13.56 1.41
N THR A 42 -9.70 13.61 0.16
CA THR A 42 -11.12 13.55 -0.20
C THR A 42 -11.75 12.20 0.18
N VAL A 43 -11.06 11.08 -0.07
CA VAL A 43 -11.51 9.75 0.34
C VAL A 43 -11.66 9.67 1.86
N THR A 44 -10.65 10.11 2.60
CA THR A 44 -10.62 9.96 4.07
C THR A 44 -11.54 10.93 4.81
N GLN A 45 -12.03 11.99 4.17
CA GLN A 45 -13.12 12.80 4.68
C GLN A 45 -14.44 12.01 4.74
N ARG A 46 -14.68 11.08 3.80
CA ARG A 46 -15.88 10.24 3.71
C ARG A 46 -15.72 8.90 4.43
N ALA A 47 -14.55 8.32 4.39
CA ALA A 47 -14.18 7.08 5.08
C ALA A 47 -12.94 7.35 5.96
N PRO A 48 -13.10 7.88 7.19
CA PRO A 48 -11.99 8.24 8.06
C PRO A 48 -11.11 7.04 8.43
N PHE A 49 -9.82 7.30 8.63
CA PHE A 49 -8.89 6.30 9.15
C PHE A 49 -9.32 5.77 10.52
N ARG A 50 -9.22 4.46 10.70
CA ARG A 50 -9.48 3.78 11.97
C ARG A 50 -8.57 2.59 12.17
N HIS A 51 -8.32 2.25 13.41
CA HIS A 51 -7.60 1.05 13.78
C HIS A 51 -8.60 -0.12 13.79
N LEU A 52 -8.35 -1.10 12.91
CA LEU A 52 -9.16 -2.33 12.85
C LEU A 52 -8.71 -3.30 13.95
N VAL A 53 -9.61 -4.22 14.30
CA VAL A 53 -9.35 -5.26 15.29
C VAL A 53 -9.19 -6.60 14.56
N THR A 54 -8.18 -7.38 14.95
CA THR A 54 -8.01 -8.74 14.43
C THR A 54 -9.08 -9.67 15.00
N PRO A 55 -9.36 -10.85 14.39
CA PRO A 55 -10.28 -11.83 14.94
C PRO A 55 -9.93 -12.28 16.37
N GLY A 56 -8.66 -12.17 16.76
CA GLY A 56 -8.19 -12.45 18.12
C GLY A 56 -8.29 -11.28 19.10
N GLY A 57 -8.99 -10.18 18.74
CA GLY A 57 -9.22 -9.03 19.64
C GLY A 57 -8.07 -8.02 19.72
N TYR A 58 -7.01 -8.16 18.92
CA TYR A 58 -5.88 -7.22 18.96
C TYR A 58 -6.12 -6.03 18.04
N THR A 59 -5.98 -4.82 18.54
CA THR A 59 -6.03 -3.59 17.74
C THR A 59 -4.78 -3.47 16.88
N MET A 60 -4.96 -3.29 15.57
CA MET A 60 -3.86 -3.09 14.63
C MET A 60 -3.20 -1.73 14.85
N SER A 61 -1.86 -1.66 14.79
CA SER A 61 -1.11 -0.40 14.95
C SER A 61 -1.21 0.52 13.73
N VAL A 62 -1.65 0.00 12.59
CA VAL A 62 -1.87 0.73 11.35
C VAL A 62 -3.32 1.17 11.29
N ALA A 63 -3.55 2.46 11.05
CA ALA A 63 -4.89 2.95 10.79
C ALA A 63 -5.24 2.76 9.31
N MET A 64 -6.46 2.35 9.01
CA MET A 64 -6.89 1.92 7.68
C MET A 64 -8.14 2.65 7.21
N SER A 65 -8.27 2.79 5.91
CA SER A 65 -9.45 3.23 5.18
C SER A 65 -9.52 2.50 3.85
N ASN A 66 -10.62 2.63 3.12
CA ASN A 66 -10.80 1.98 1.83
C ASN A 66 -11.45 2.94 0.82
N CYS A 67 -11.24 2.65 -0.47
CA CYS A 67 -12.06 3.19 -1.56
C CYS A 67 -12.17 2.15 -2.69
N GLY A 68 -13.21 2.29 -3.49
CA GLY A 68 -13.56 1.35 -4.57
C GLY A 68 -14.87 0.62 -4.28
N PRO A 69 -15.32 -0.26 -5.19
CA PRO A 69 -16.49 -1.11 -4.99
C PRO A 69 -16.43 -1.97 -3.73
N LEU A 70 -15.22 -2.44 -3.38
CA LEU A 70 -14.98 -3.31 -2.23
C LEU A 70 -13.91 -2.70 -1.31
N GLY A 71 -14.06 -2.92 0.00
CA GLY A 71 -13.07 -2.55 1.01
C GLY A 71 -12.72 -3.72 1.91
N TRP A 72 -11.44 -3.88 2.21
CA TRP A 72 -10.96 -4.88 3.14
C TRP A 72 -11.28 -4.47 4.58
N VAL A 73 -11.86 -5.37 5.34
CA VAL A 73 -12.27 -5.15 6.72
C VAL A 73 -11.81 -6.30 7.62
N SER A 74 -11.66 -5.98 8.90
CA SER A 74 -11.26 -6.93 9.94
C SER A 74 -11.99 -6.60 11.23
N ASP A 75 -12.62 -7.59 11.81
CA ASP A 75 -13.28 -7.57 13.10
C ASP A 75 -13.34 -9.00 13.70
N GLU A 76 -14.11 -9.21 14.72
CA GLU A 76 -14.30 -10.53 15.36
C GLU A 76 -14.84 -11.61 14.41
N GLN A 77 -15.51 -11.20 13.32
CA GLN A 77 -16.04 -12.12 12.30
C GLN A 77 -14.97 -12.59 11.30
N GLY A 78 -13.78 -11.98 11.33
CA GLY A 78 -12.66 -12.36 10.46
C GLY A 78 -12.23 -11.27 9.48
N TYR A 79 -11.35 -11.67 8.58
CA TYR A 79 -10.88 -10.85 7.45
C TYR A 79 -11.78 -11.08 6.25
N ARG A 80 -12.22 -10.01 5.59
CA ARG A 80 -13.06 -10.10 4.41
C ARG A 80 -13.09 -8.81 3.59
N TYR A 81 -13.59 -8.92 2.38
CA TYR A 81 -14.00 -7.77 1.59
C TYR A 81 -15.50 -7.50 1.80
N SER A 82 -15.87 -6.22 1.81
CA SER A 82 -17.25 -5.77 1.98
C SER A 82 -17.53 -4.59 1.04
N ALA A 83 -18.70 -4.57 0.42
CA ALA A 83 -19.16 -3.45 -0.39
C ALA A 83 -19.58 -2.24 0.46
N GLN A 84 -19.81 -2.46 1.75
CA GLN A 84 -20.20 -1.43 2.70
C GLN A 84 -19.20 -1.37 3.85
N ASP A 85 -18.96 -0.16 4.32
CA ASP A 85 -18.24 0.07 5.55
C ASP A 85 -19.06 -0.43 6.75
N PRO A 86 -18.58 -1.42 7.52
CA PRO A 86 -19.35 -1.98 8.63
C PRO A 86 -19.72 -0.98 9.74
N LEU A 87 -18.95 0.11 9.87
CA LEU A 87 -19.22 1.13 10.89
C LEU A 87 -20.29 2.12 10.48
N SER A 88 -20.23 2.62 9.25
CA SER A 88 -21.17 3.63 8.77
C SER A 88 -22.38 3.03 8.05
N GLY A 89 -22.30 1.76 7.62
CA GLY A 89 -23.30 1.11 6.77
C GLY A 89 -23.36 1.68 5.34
N GLN A 90 -22.48 2.63 4.99
CA GLN A 90 -22.46 3.26 3.69
C GLN A 90 -21.50 2.55 2.72
N PRO A 91 -21.73 2.64 1.40
CA PRO A 91 -20.74 2.23 0.42
C PRO A 91 -19.43 3.00 0.60
N TRP A 92 -18.31 2.34 0.32
CA TRP A 92 -17.01 2.99 0.30
C TRP A 92 -16.99 4.15 -0.72
N PRO A 93 -16.17 5.19 -0.51
CA PRO A 93 -15.95 6.22 -1.52
C PRO A 93 -15.50 5.60 -2.83
N ALA A 94 -15.95 6.15 -3.96
CA ALA A 94 -15.46 5.72 -5.27
C ALA A 94 -13.94 5.85 -5.34
N MET A 95 -13.29 4.91 -6.04
CA MET A 95 -11.85 4.97 -6.30
C MET A 95 -11.55 6.20 -7.17
N PRO A 96 -10.69 7.13 -6.74
CA PRO A 96 -10.32 8.29 -7.56
C PRO A 96 -9.68 7.87 -8.88
N ALA A 97 -9.96 8.60 -9.96
CA ALA A 97 -9.41 8.29 -11.28
C ALA A 97 -7.87 8.24 -11.30
N CYS A 98 -7.20 9.16 -10.57
CA CYS A 98 -5.73 9.15 -10.47
C CYS A 98 -5.20 7.88 -9.78
N PHE A 99 -5.92 7.30 -8.81
CA PHE A 99 -5.56 6.03 -8.17
C PHE A 99 -5.65 4.87 -9.17
N LEU A 100 -6.77 4.79 -9.88
CA LEU A 100 -7.00 3.74 -10.87
C LEU A 100 -5.96 3.79 -11.99
N LEU A 101 -5.76 4.96 -12.59
CA LEU A 101 -4.83 5.13 -13.71
C LEU A 101 -3.38 4.84 -13.31
N LEU A 102 -2.94 5.31 -12.12
CA LEU A 102 -1.60 5.03 -11.63
C LEU A 102 -1.40 3.52 -11.38
N SER A 103 -2.34 2.86 -10.71
CA SER A 103 -2.23 1.43 -10.40
C SER A 103 -2.20 0.57 -11.65
N GLN A 104 -3.01 0.89 -12.65
CA GLN A 104 -3.00 0.21 -13.96
C GLN A 104 -1.70 0.46 -14.72
N ALA A 105 -1.18 1.69 -14.71
CA ALA A 105 0.10 2.00 -15.34
C ALA A 105 1.27 1.25 -14.67
N ALA A 106 1.29 1.19 -13.34
CA ALA A 106 2.32 0.45 -12.60
C ALA A 106 2.23 -1.06 -12.84
N ALA A 107 1.01 -1.63 -12.85
CA ALA A 107 0.81 -3.04 -13.17
C ALA A 107 1.31 -3.36 -14.59
N ARG A 108 0.99 -2.52 -15.57
CA ARG A 108 1.44 -2.67 -16.96
C ARG A 108 2.96 -2.59 -17.07
N GLU A 109 3.60 -1.66 -16.40
CA GLU A 109 5.07 -1.52 -16.34
C GLU A 109 5.72 -2.78 -15.78
N ALA A 110 5.05 -3.46 -14.85
CA ALA A 110 5.47 -4.73 -14.27
C ALA A 110 5.08 -5.98 -15.09
N GLY A 111 4.47 -5.80 -16.28
CA GLY A 111 4.07 -6.90 -17.17
C GLY A 111 2.66 -7.45 -16.95
N TYR A 112 1.83 -6.78 -16.13
CA TYR A 112 0.44 -7.18 -15.87
C TYR A 112 -0.53 -6.24 -16.60
N HIS A 113 -0.97 -6.61 -17.81
CA HIS A 113 -1.70 -5.71 -18.73
C HIS A 113 -3.20 -5.55 -18.41
N ASP A 114 -3.83 -6.57 -17.82
CA ASP A 114 -5.28 -6.64 -17.60
C ASP A 114 -5.68 -6.34 -16.14
N PHE A 115 -4.86 -5.55 -15.43
CA PHE A 115 -5.13 -5.19 -14.05
C PHE A 115 -6.25 -4.15 -13.95
N ALA A 116 -7.37 -4.53 -13.35
CA ALA A 116 -8.55 -3.68 -13.14
C ALA A 116 -8.99 -3.74 -11.67
N PRO A 117 -8.29 -3.03 -10.76
CA PRO A 117 -8.57 -3.13 -9.33
C PRO A 117 -9.95 -2.58 -8.99
N ASP A 118 -10.65 -3.29 -8.12
CA ASP A 118 -11.95 -2.95 -7.55
C ASP A 118 -11.88 -2.62 -6.05
N ALA A 119 -10.72 -2.82 -5.43
CA ALA A 119 -10.43 -2.48 -4.05
C ALA A 119 -9.10 -1.72 -3.91
N CYS A 120 -9.11 -0.67 -3.07
CA CYS A 120 -7.91 0.02 -2.63
C CYS A 120 -7.95 0.15 -1.10
N LEU A 121 -7.11 -0.66 -0.42
CA LEU A 121 -6.85 -0.52 1.01
C LEU A 121 -5.84 0.60 1.22
N ILE A 122 -6.20 1.57 2.05
CA ILE A 122 -5.37 2.73 2.39
C ILE A 122 -4.86 2.57 3.82
N ASN A 123 -3.55 2.44 3.96
CA ASN A 123 -2.87 2.27 5.24
C ASN A 123 -2.18 3.56 5.67
N ARG A 124 -2.39 3.99 6.92
CA ARG A 124 -1.69 5.11 7.55
C ARG A 124 -0.87 4.60 8.71
N TYR A 125 0.45 4.67 8.55
CA TYR A 125 1.41 4.31 9.59
C TYR A 125 1.87 5.57 10.31
N ALA A 126 1.65 5.64 11.62
CA ALA A 126 2.34 6.56 12.51
C ALA A 126 3.74 6.01 12.85
N VAL A 127 4.63 6.85 13.38
CA VAL A 127 5.94 6.41 13.89
C VAL A 127 5.74 5.29 14.92
N GLY A 128 6.47 4.19 14.78
CA GLY A 128 6.34 2.97 15.56
C GLY A 128 5.31 1.95 15.04
N ALA A 129 4.36 2.35 14.19
CA ALA A 129 3.41 1.42 13.60
C ALA A 129 4.10 0.43 12.65
N LYS A 130 3.60 -0.80 12.62
CA LYS A 130 4.15 -1.90 11.80
C LYS A 130 3.04 -2.77 11.25
N LEU A 131 3.34 -3.52 10.20
CA LEU A 131 2.51 -4.61 9.73
C LEU A 131 3.34 -5.89 9.75
N SER A 132 2.89 -6.86 10.56
CA SER A 132 3.61 -8.13 10.74
C SER A 132 3.64 -8.94 9.45
N LEU A 133 4.56 -9.90 9.38
CA LEU A 133 4.72 -10.78 8.22
C LEU A 133 3.39 -11.51 7.92
N HIS A 134 2.85 -11.33 6.71
CA HIS A 134 1.56 -11.87 6.26
C HIS A 134 1.57 -12.12 4.75
N GLN A 135 0.50 -12.73 4.29
CA GLN A 135 0.18 -12.90 2.87
C GLN A 135 -1.15 -12.21 2.60
N ASP A 136 -1.28 -11.59 1.42
CA ASP A 136 -2.58 -11.15 0.90
C ASP A 136 -3.20 -12.32 0.14
N LYS A 137 -4.24 -12.93 0.72
CA LYS A 137 -4.85 -14.17 0.23
C LYS A 137 -6.37 -14.20 0.35
N ASP A 138 -6.97 -13.06 0.67
CA ASP A 138 -8.41 -12.93 0.88
C ASP A 138 -9.15 -12.63 -0.45
N GLU A 139 -8.41 -12.46 -1.56
CA GLU A 139 -8.92 -12.22 -2.91
C GLU A 139 -9.31 -13.54 -3.59
N LEU A 140 -10.35 -13.50 -4.45
CA LEU A 140 -10.84 -14.67 -5.19
C LEU A 140 -9.96 -15.02 -6.39
N ASP A 141 -9.41 -14.01 -7.08
CA ASP A 141 -8.55 -14.22 -8.25
C ASP A 141 -7.08 -13.91 -7.95
N LEU A 142 -6.35 -14.92 -7.46
CA LEU A 142 -4.92 -14.81 -7.17
C LEU A 142 -4.02 -14.73 -8.43
N ARG A 143 -4.58 -14.75 -9.64
CA ARG A 143 -3.82 -14.50 -10.89
C ARG A 143 -3.53 -13.02 -11.05
N GLN A 144 -4.33 -12.16 -10.44
CA GLN A 144 -4.15 -10.71 -10.47
C GLN A 144 -3.03 -10.28 -9.54
N PRO A 145 -2.20 -9.30 -9.94
CA PRO A 145 -1.15 -8.77 -9.10
C PRO A 145 -1.70 -7.91 -7.96
N ILE A 146 -0.81 -7.55 -7.04
CA ILE A 146 -1.01 -6.47 -6.09
C ILE A 146 -0.14 -5.29 -6.51
N VAL A 147 -0.68 -4.09 -6.43
CA VAL A 147 0.04 -2.84 -6.64
C VAL A 147 0.03 -2.04 -5.34
N SER A 148 1.21 -1.69 -4.83
CA SER A 148 1.38 -1.01 -3.54
C SER A 148 2.19 0.26 -3.70
N VAL A 149 1.56 1.41 -3.50
CA VAL A 149 2.14 2.76 -3.64
C VAL A 149 2.56 3.29 -2.28
N SER A 150 3.77 3.80 -2.17
CA SER A 150 4.32 4.38 -0.94
C SER A 150 4.37 5.91 -1.02
N LEU A 151 3.79 6.59 -0.02
CA LEU A 151 3.79 8.05 0.10
C LEU A 151 4.20 8.44 1.53
N GLY A 152 4.91 9.55 1.69
CA GLY A 152 5.35 10.07 2.99
C GLY A 152 6.67 9.46 3.47
N LEU A 153 6.77 9.17 4.76
CA LEU A 153 8.00 8.65 5.38
C LEU A 153 8.45 7.34 4.73
N SER A 154 9.76 7.18 4.60
CA SER A 154 10.37 5.93 4.15
C SER A 154 10.14 4.80 5.15
N ALA A 155 9.93 3.59 4.64
CA ALA A 155 9.71 2.40 5.46
C ALA A 155 10.56 1.22 4.99
N VAL A 156 10.97 0.38 5.93
CA VAL A 156 11.61 -0.89 5.59
C VAL A 156 10.54 -1.94 5.32
N PHE A 157 10.49 -2.37 4.08
CA PHE A 157 9.65 -3.45 3.57
C PHE A 157 10.43 -4.75 3.60
N LEU A 158 9.82 -5.81 4.12
CA LEU A 158 10.32 -7.16 4.04
C LEU A 158 9.57 -7.90 2.94
N PHE A 159 10.29 -8.57 2.06
CA PHE A 159 9.72 -9.42 1.02
C PHE A 159 10.39 -10.79 1.09
N GLY A 160 9.62 -11.81 1.43
CA GLY A 160 10.08 -13.17 1.69
C GLY A 160 9.67 -14.15 0.59
N GLY A 161 9.58 -15.41 0.96
CA GLY A 161 9.13 -16.50 0.10
C GLY A 161 7.67 -16.91 0.39
N MET A 162 7.33 -18.12 -0.08
CA MET A 162 5.97 -18.70 0.05
C MET A 162 5.70 -19.26 1.45
N LYS A 163 6.74 -19.49 2.25
CA LYS A 163 6.61 -19.94 3.63
C LYS A 163 6.97 -18.80 4.58
N ARG A 164 6.30 -18.73 5.72
CA ARG A 164 6.55 -17.71 6.75
C ARG A 164 7.99 -17.78 7.31
N SER A 165 8.63 -18.92 7.23
CA SER A 165 10.01 -19.18 7.66
C SER A 165 11.06 -18.84 6.62
N ASP A 166 10.67 -18.54 5.38
CA ASP A 166 11.62 -18.24 4.32
C ASP A 166 12.37 -16.93 4.61
N PRO A 167 13.63 -16.82 4.19
CA PRO A 167 14.38 -15.58 4.32
C PRO A 167 13.68 -14.42 3.64
N CYS A 168 13.71 -13.23 4.28
CA CYS A 168 13.16 -12.01 3.72
C CYS A 168 14.27 -11.07 3.26
N GLN A 169 14.13 -10.57 2.04
CA GLN A 169 14.89 -9.41 1.57
C GLN A 169 14.38 -8.17 2.33
N ARG A 170 15.30 -7.23 2.59
CA ARG A 170 14.98 -5.94 3.23
C ARG A 170 15.25 -4.84 2.24
N LEU A 171 14.25 -4.03 1.96
CA LEU A 171 14.41 -2.88 1.09
C LEU A 171 13.71 -1.66 1.71
N THR A 172 14.30 -0.49 1.50
CA THR A 172 13.66 0.76 1.88
C THR A 172 12.75 1.21 0.75
N LEU A 173 11.48 1.42 1.06
CA LEU A 173 10.51 2.06 0.17
C LEU A 173 10.45 3.54 0.53
N MET A 174 10.61 4.38 -0.47
CA MET A 174 10.58 5.84 -0.35
C MET A 174 9.28 6.41 -0.90
N HIS A 175 9.07 7.69 -0.67
CA HIS A 175 7.97 8.43 -1.27
C HIS A 175 7.98 8.32 -2.80
N GLY A 176 6.84 7.93 -3.37
CA GLY A 176 6.70 7.73 -4.82
C GLY A 176 7.09 6.34 -5.34
N ASP A 177 7.67 5.45 -4.50
CA ASP A 177 7.94 4.08 -4.90
C ASP A 177 6.66 3.26 -5.02
N VAL A 178 6.64 2.36 -6.02
CA VAL A 178 5.54 1.40 -6.20
C VAL A 178 6.11 -0.01 -6.23
N VAL A 179 5.54 -0.91 -5.44
CA VAL A 179 5.84 -2.34 -5.51
C VAL A 179 4.69 -3.04 -6.21
N VAL A 180 5.02 -3.87 -7.19
CA VAL A 180 4.05 -4.74 -7.87
C VAL A 180 4.50 -6.17 -7.70
N TRP A 181 3.60 -7.06 -7.27
CA TRP A 181 3.90 -8.49 -7.19
C TRP A 181 2.69 -9.35 -7.56
N GLY A 182 2.93 -10.40 -8.31
CA GLY A 182 1.93 -11.31 -8.85
C GLY A 182 2.56 -12.62 -9.33
N GLY A 183 1.79 -13.44 -10.03
CA GLY A 183 2.25 -14.72 -10.57
C GLY A 183 2.93 -15.59 -9.50
N PRO A 184 4.19 -16.05 -9.71
CA PRO A 184 4.89 -16.89 -8.73
C PRO A 184 5.07 -16.24 -7.36
N SER A 185 5.10 -14.91 -7.30
CA SER A 185 5.31 -14.15 -6.06
C SER A 185 4.02 -13.66 -5.41
N ARG A 186 2.83 -13.94 -5.98
CA ARG A 186 1.56 -13.40 -5.51
C ARG A 186 1.28 -13.66 -4.04
N LEU A 187 1.65 -14.82 -3.54
CA LEU A 187 1.47 -15.25 -2.15
C LEU A 187 2.77 -15.19 -1.33
N CYS A 188 3.77 -14.41 -1.74
CA CYS A 188 4.96 -14.21 -0.93
C CYS A 188 4.61 -13.46 0.37
N TYR A 189 5.22 -13.92 1.47
CA TYR A 189 5.11 -13.25 2.76
C TYR A 189 5.81 -11.90 2.71
N HIS A 190 5.16 -10.88 3.26
CA HIS A 190 5.70 -9.52 3.30
C HIS A 190 5.30 -8.79 4.58
N ALA A 191 6.04 -7.73 4.91
CA ALA A 191 5.82 -6.97 6.14
C ALA A 191 6.35 -5.53 6.01
N ILE A 192 5.89 -4.65 6.92
CA ILE A 192 6.49 -3.34 7.17
C ILE A 192 7.04 -3.35 8.60
N LEU A 193 8.34 -3.09 8.74
CA LEU A 193 8.97 -2.93 10.06
C LEU A 193 8.46 -1.66 10.76
N PRO A 194 8.65 -1.55 12.08
CA PRO A 194 8.24 -0.34 12.81
C PRO A 194 8.74 0.93 12.12
N LEU A 195 7.80 1.81 11.75
CA LEU A 195 8.10 3.05 11.05
C LEU A 195 9.01 3.93 11.91
N LYS A 196 10.06 4.44 11.31
CA LYS A 196 11.01 5.36 11.97
C LYS A 196 10.76 6.79 11.50
N ARG A 197 11.12 7.75 12.34
CA ARG A 197 11.21 9.17 11.94
C ARG A 197 12.27 9.31 10.84
N GLY A 198 12.07 10.30 9.99
CA GLY A 198 12.97 10.59 8.87
C GLY A 198 12.56 11.87 8.16
N PRO A 199 13.28 12.25 7.11
CA PRO A 199 12.93 13.41 6.30
C PRO A 199 11.55 13.22 5.67
N LEU A 200 10.76 14.29 5.70
CA LEU A 200 9.46 14.35 5.04
C LEU A 200 9.64 14.83 3.60
N PRO A 201 8.87 14.29 2.66
CA PRO A 201 8.77 14.88 1.32
C PRO A 201 8.19 16.29 1.40
N MET A 202 8.56 17.15 0.45
CA MET A 202 8.03 18.51 0.34
C MET A 202 6.48 18.46 0.27
N GLY A 203 5.83 19.41 0.93
CA GLY A 203 4.36 19.50 0.99
C GLY A 203 3.68 18.59 2.01
N MET A 204 4.41 17.73 2.72
CA MET A 204 3.88 16.93 3.83
C MET A 204 4.31 17.49 5.18
N SER A 205 3.33 17.67 6.09
CA SER A 205 3.56 18.14 7.46
C SER A 205 3.51 17.02 8.50
N ASP A 206 2.81 15.93 8.20
CA ASP A 206 2.59 14.83 9.13
C ASP A 206 3.69 13.78 9.01
N GLU A 207 4.30 13.40 10.16
CA GLU A 207 5.27 12.30 10.24
C GLU A 207 4.58 10.94 10.09
N VAL A 208 4.07 10.66 8.90
CA VAL A 208 3.36 9.42 8.58
C VAL A 208 3.85 8.81 7.27
N ARG A 209 3.65 7.52 7.14
CA ARG A 209 3.67 6.83 5.86
C ARG A 209 2.22 6.50 5.46
N LEU A 210 1.88 6.83 4.24
CA LEU A 210 0.64 6.42 3.61
C LEU A 210 0.95 5.34 2.56
N ASN A 211 0.08 4.36 2.46
CA ASN A 211 0.27 3.30 1.49
C ASN A 211 -1.09 2.96 0.86
N LEU A 212 -1.12 2.96 -0.47
CA LEU A 212 -2.29 2.59 -1.26
C LEU A 212 -2.05 1.19 -1.83
N THR A 213 -2.85 0.21 -1.43
CA THR A 213 -2.72 -1.17 -1.90
C THR A 213 -3.94 -1.54 -2.74
N PHE A 214 -3.72 -1.74 -4.04
CA PHE A 214 -4.74 -2.03 -5.04
C PHE A 214 -4.82 -3.52 -5.30
N ARG A 215 -6.05 -4.05 -5.39
CA ARG A 215 -6.34 -5.47 -5.60
C ARG A 215 -7.57 -5.65 -6.49
N CYS A 216 -7.63 -6.78 -7.19
CA CYS A 216 -8.83 -7.34 -7.78
C CYS A 216 -9.35 -8.43 -6.84
N VAL A 217 -10.63 -8.36 -6.45
CA VAL A 217 -11.27 -9.23 -5.45
C VAL A 217 -12.26 -10.17 -6.10
#